data_1c21fbaeb7e787cc11e1da4b4eeb167e
#
_entry.id   1c21fbaeb7e787cc11e1da4b4eeb167e
#
_cell.length_a   1.000
_cell.length_b   1.000
_cell.length_c   1.000
_cell.angle_alpha   90.00
_cell.angle_beta   90.00
_cell.angle_gamma   90.00
#
_symmetry.space_group_name_H-M   'P 1'
#
loop_
_entity.id
_entity.type
_entity.pdbx_description
1 polymer ?
#
loop_
_entity_poly.entity_id
_entity_poly.type
_entity_poly.pdbx_seq_one_letter_code
_entity_poly.pdbx_strand_id
1 'polypeptide(L)'
;MDSKKALLIVNPCAGRTNKRLGALEIVKKFSPPEWETEIRTTRCQGDATTIVKDEGAKYDVILCCGGDGTLNEVINGLMKLDKKIPVGYIP
;
A
#
# COMPACT_ATOMS: atom_id res chain seq x y z
N MET A 1 22.08 -5.70 -8.74
CA MET A 1 20.75 -5.63 -9.34
C MET A 1 19.77 -5.06 -8.38
N ASP A 2 19.03 -4.12 -8.86
CA ASP A 2 18.10 -3.42 -7.99
C ASP A 2 16.80 -4.19 -7.88
N SER A 3 16.53 -4.72 -6.70
CA SER A 3 15.22 -5.30 -6.47
C SER A 3 14.21 -4.18 -6.29
N LYS A 4 13.00 -4.43 -6.76
CA LYS A 4 11.90 -3.47 -6.62
C LYS A 4 11.20 -3.68 -5.29
N LYS A 5 10.74 -2.61 -4.70
CA LYS A 5 10.05 -2.67 -3.42
C LYS A 5 8.63 -2.15 -3.55
N ALA A 6 7.70 -2.92 -3.01
CA ALA A 6 6.29 -2.54 -2.99
C ALA A 6 5.82 -2.42 -1.55
N LEU A 7 5.02 -1.41 -1.30
CA LEU A 7 4.39 -1.23 0.00
C LEU A 7 2.90 -1.49 -0.15
N LEU A 8 2.39 -2.48 0.58
CA LEU A 8 0.97 -2.79 0.57
C LEU A 8 0.34 -2.25 1.84
N ILE A 9 -0.58 -1.33 1.68
CA ILE A 9 -1.31 -0.73 2.80
C ILE A 9 -2.68 -1.36 2.87
N VAL A 10 -3.01 -1.93 4.02
CA VAL A 10 -4.26 -2.63 4.23
C VAL A 10 -5.02 -2.01 5.40
N ASN A 11 -6.28 -1.70 5.17
CA ASN A 11 -7.17 -1.26 6.24
C ASN A 11 -8.03 -2.44 6.66
N PRO A 12 -7.73 -3.06 7.81
CA PRO A 12 -8.48 -4.24 8.24
C PRO A 12 -9.92 -3.93 8.63
N CYS A 13 -10.22 -2.68 8.94
CA CYS A 13 -11.56 -2.28 9.35
C CYS A 13 -12.49 -2.03 8.16
N ALA A 14 -11.95 -1.99 6.95
CA ALA A 14 -12.73 -1.63 5.76
C ALA A 14 -13.50 -2.80 5.19
N GLY A 15 -13.36 -4.01 5.71
CA GLY A 15 -14.04 -5.15 5.14
C GLY A 15 -13.91 -6.40 5.97
N ARG A 16 -13.92 -7.52 5.28
CA ARG A 16 -13.89 -8.81 5.92
C ARG A 16 -12.53 -9.12 6.51
N THR A 17 -12.54 -10.03 7.48
CA THR A 17 -11.33 -10.39 8.19
C THR A 17 -10.22 -10.94 7.29
N ASN A 18 -10.59 -11.56 6.16
CA ASN A 18 -9.61 -12.19 5.28
C ASN A 18 -9.12 -11.30 4.17
N LYS A 19 -9.51 -10.02 4.17
CA LYS A 19 -9.13 -9.13 3.09
C LYS A 19 -7.62 -8.97 2.98
N ARG A 20 -6.95 -8.90 4.12
CA ARG A 20 -5.49 -8.77 4.14
C ARG A 20 -4.82 -9.96 3.46
N LEU A 21 -5.27 -11.18 3.76
CA LEU A 21 -4.69 -12.37 3.17
C LEU A 21 -4.97 -12.45 1.68
N GLY A 22 -6.18 -12.07 1.27
CA GLY A 22 -6.53 -12.07 -0.14
C GLY A 22 -5.68 -11.09 -0.92
N ALA A 23 -5.47 -9.88 -0.38
CA ALA A 23 -4.64 -8.89 -1.04
C ALA A 23 -3.20 -9.38 -1.16
N LEU A 24 -2.67 -9.98 -0.10
CA LEU A 24 -1.32 -10.49 -0.13
C LEU A 24 -1.15 -11.59 -1.17
N GLU A 25 -2.12 -12.48 -1.28
CA GLU A 25 -2.07 -13.55 -2.28
C GLU A 25 -2.09 -12.98 -3.69
N ILE A 26 -2.91 -11.97 -3.93
CA ILE A 26 -2.98 -11.34 -5.24
C ILE A 26 -1.64 -10.70 -5.58
N VAL A 27 -1.06 -9.98 -4.65
CA VAL A 27 0.22 -9.32 -4.87
C VAL A 27 1.30 -10.34 -5.15
N LYS A 28 1.38 -11.41 -4.36
CA LYS A 28 2.39 -12.44 -4.56
C LYS A 28 2.24 -13.14 -5.90
N LYS A 29 1.00 -13.33 -6.33
CA LYS A 29 0.73 -14.05 -7.57
C LYS A 29 1.16 -13.25 -8.80
N PHE A 30 0.97 -11.93 -8.76
CA PHE A 30 1.22 -11.10 -9.92
C PHE A 30 2.53 -10.32 -9.86
N SER A 31 3.20 -10.31 -8.73
CA SER A 31 4.48 -9.63 -8.61
C SER A 31 5.61 -10.51 -9.13
N PRO A 32 6.57 -9.94 -9.84
CA PRO A 32 7.75 -10.72 -10.22
C PRO A 32 8.49 -11.19 -8.98
N PRO A 33 9.21 -12.33 -9.08
CA PRO A 33 9.91 -12.87 -7.92
C PRO A 33 10.92 -11.93 -7.29
N GLU A 34 11.46 -11.02 -8.09
CA GLU A 34 12.48 -10.09 -7.59
C GLU A 34 11.89 -8.93 -6.79
N TRP A 35 10.57 -8.79 -6.74
CA TRP A 35 9.95 -7.72 -5.97
C TRP A 35 9.87 -8.10 -4.49
N GLU A 36 10.18 -7.14 -3.64
CA GLU A 36 9.98 -7.29 -2.20
C GLU A 36 8.74 -6.50 -1.81
N THR A 37 7.83 -7.17 -1.12
CA THR A 37 6.57 -6.53 -0.70
C THR A 37 6.53 -6.47 0.82
N GLU A 38 6.31 -5.28 1.35
CA GLU A 38 6.11 -5.08 2.77
C GLU A 38 4.68 -4.65 3.01
N ILE A 39 4.11 -5.10 4.11
CA ILE A 39 2.73 -4.83 4.44
C ILE A 39 2.68 -3.92 5.65
N ARG A 40 1.82 -2.90 5.58
CA ARG A 40 1.49 -2.06 6.72
C ARG A 40 0.00 -2.07 6.90
N THR A 41 -0.43 -2.34 8.11
CA THR A 41 -1.83 -2.36 8.47
C THR A 41 -2.18 -1.04 9.15
N THR A 42 -3.22 -0.37 8.68
CA THR A 42 -3.65 0.87 9.31
C THR A 42 -4.42 0.56 10.58
N ARG A 43 -4.36 1.45 11.55
CA ARG A 43 -5.01 1.29 12.84
C ARG A 43 -6.07 2.33 13.10
N CYS A 44 -5.99 3.46 12.44
CA CYS A 44 -6.96 4.53 12.63
C CYS A 44 -7.01 5.41 11.41
N GLN A 45 -8.00 6.28 11.39
CA GLN A 45 -8.15 7.24 10.31
C GLN A 45 -6.91 8.14 10.23
N GLY A 46 -6.44 8.37 9.02
CA GLY A 46 -5.23 9.18 8.79
C GLY A 46 -3.94 8.39 8.81
N ASP A 47 -3.98 7.16 9.28
CA ASP A 47 -2.77 6.35 9.43
C ASP A 47 -2.11 6.06 8.08
N ALA A 48 -2.93 5.78 7.06
CA ALA A 48 -2.38 5.50 5.73
C ALA A 48 -1.63 6.71 5.16
N THR A 49 -2.14 7.91 5.38
CA THR A 49 -1.46 9.12 4.95
C THR A 49 -0.10 9.25 5.63
N THR A 50 -0.06 8.99 6.93
CA THR A 50 1.18 9.08 7.70
C THR A 50 2.20 8.06 7.21
N ILE A 51 1.77 6.81 6.98
CA ILE A 51 2.66 5.77 6.51
C ILE A 51 3.28 6.15 5.17
N VAL A 52 2.46 6.61 4.24
CA VAL A 52 2.95 6.97 2.92
C VAL A 52 3.89 8.17 3.01
N LYS A 53 3.53 9.17 3.79
CA LYS A 53 4.36 10.35 3.96
C LYS A 53 5.73 10.00 4.54
N ASP A 54 5.74 9.12 5.54
CA ASP A 54 6.98 8.82 6.26
C ASP A 54 7.82 7.75 5.56
N GLU A 55 7.21 6.80 4.89
CA GLU A 55 7.91 5.64 4.35
C GLU A 55 7.83 5.49 2.83
N GLY A 56 6.86 6.14 2.20
CA GLY A 56 6.55 5.87 0.80
C GLY A 56 7.71 6.05 -0.17
N ALA A 57 8.58 7.02 0.10
CA ALA A 57 9.68 7.32 -0.82
C ALA A 57 10.69 6.17 -0.95
N LYS A 58 10.65 5.21 -0.04
CA LYS A 58 11.55 4.05 -0.08
C LYS A 58 11.07 2.98 -1.07
N TYR A 59 9.87 3.12 -1.60
CA TYR A 59 9.23 2.08 -2.39
C TYR A 59 9.09 2.51 -3.84
N ASP A 60 9.03 1.51 -4.72
CA ASP A 60 8.85 1.75 -6.16
C ASP A 60 7.37 1.81 -6.53
N VAL A 61 6.52 1.20 -5.72
CA VAL A 61 5.08 1.23 -5.95
C VAL A 61 4.38 1.11 -4.59
N ILE A 62 3.22 1.75 -4.49
CA ILE A 62 2.38 1.62 -3.30
C ILE A 62 1.08 0.98 -3.73
N LEU A 63 0.71 -0.08 -3.03
CA LEU A 63 -0.53 -0.80 -3.28
C LEU A 63 -1.47 -0.54 -2.11
N CYS A 64 -2.73 -0.33 -2.42
CA CYS A 64 -3.73 -0.02 -1.41
C CYS A 64 -4.84 -1.05 -1.46
N CYS A 65 -5.15 -1.63 -0.31
CA CYS A 65 -6.27 -2.56 -0.16
C CYS A 65 -7.18 -2.02 0.92
N GLY A 66 -8.38 -1.65 0.54
CA GLY A 66 -9.33 -1.08 1.48
C GLY A 66 -10.45 -0.40 0.74
N GLY A 67 -11.15 0.49 1.41
CA GLY A 67 -12.20 1.27 0.79
C GLY A 67 -11.67 2.54 0.17
N ASP A 68 -12.60 3.33 -0.38
CA ASP A 68 -12.24 4.59 -1.02
C ASP A 68 -11.54 5.55 -0.06
N GLY A 69 -11.92 5.50 1.22
CA GLY A 69 -11.27 6.34 2.22
C GLY A 69 -9.80 6.04 2.39
N THR A 70 -9.45 4.74 2.37
CA THR A 70 -8.05 4.35 2.48
C THR A 70 -7.26 4.81 1.27
N LEU A 71 -7.83 4.63 0.07
CA LEU A 71 -7.18 5.08 -1.14
C LEU A 71 -6.96 6.58 -1.11
N ASN A 72 -7.96 7.32 -0.66
CA ASN A 72 -7.86 8.78 -0.57
C ASN A 72 -6.72 9.19 0.37
N GLU A 73 -6.59 8.49 1.49
CA GLU A 73 -5.51 8.77 2.43
C GLU A 73 -4.14 8.49 1.82
N VAL A 74 -4.03 7.39 1.06
CA VAL A 74 -2.78 7.07 0.37
C VAL A 74 -2.42 8.17 -0.60
N ILE A 75 -3.38 8.63 -1.39
CA ILE A 75 -3.16 9.69 -2.36
C ILE A 75 -2.71 10.97 -1.65
N ASN A 76 -3.36 11.31 -0.53
CA ASN A 76 -2.96 12.49 0.23
C ASN A 76 -1.52 12.40 0.70
N GLY A 77 -1.10 11.21 1.13
CA GLY A 77 0.29 11.01 1.53
C GLY A 77 1.25 11.16 0.38
N LEU A 78 0.88 10.62 -0.79
CA LEU A 78 1.72 10.72 -1.98
C LEU A 78 1.92 12.16 -2.41
N MET A 79 0.91 12.99 -2.24
CA MET A 79 1.00 14.39 -2.62
C MET A 79 2.00 15.17 -1.76
N LYS A 80 2.37 14.62 -0.62
CA LYS A 80 3.36 15.25 0.25
C LYS A 80 4.78 14.84 -0.07
N LEU A 81 4.96 13.92 -1.02
CA LEU A 81 6.29 13.46 -1.40
C LEU A 81 6.76 14.23 -2.63
N ASP A 82 8.08 14.47 -2.67
CA ASP A 82 8.69 15.09 -3.84
C ASP A 82 8.82 14.12 -5.01
N LYS A 83 8.81 12.84 -4.71
CA LYS A 83 8.97 11.79 -5.70
C LYS A 83 7.60 11.27 -6.12
N LYS A 84 7.43 11.05 -7.42
CA LYS A 84 6.19 10.46 -7.92
C LYS A 84 6.28 8.95 -7.84
N ILE A 85 5.33 8.34 -7.15
CA ILE A 85 5.31 6.90 -6.95
C ILE A 85 3.97 6.37 -7.44
N PRO A 86 3.97 5.39 -8.35
CA PRO A 86 2.69 4.82 -8.82
C PRO A 86 1.94 4.14 -7.69
N VAL A 87 0.62 4.19 -7.78
CA VAL A 87 -0.23 3.54 -6.80
C VAL A 87 -1.17 2.58 -7.51
N GLY A 88 -1.31 1.38 -6.93
CA GLY A 88 -2.26 0.39 -7.40
C GLY A 88 -3.34 0.20 -6.36
N TYR A 89 -4.55 -0.07 -6.81
CA TYR A 89 -5.68 -0.24 -5.92
C TYR A 89 -6.22 -1.66 -6.04
N ILE A 90 -6.36 -2.33 -4.89
CA ILE A 90 -6.95 -3.67 -4.80
C ILE A 90 -8.28 -3.52 -4.09
N PRO A 91 -9.38 -3.70 -4.83
CA PRO A 91 -10.71 -3.51 -4.26
C PRO A 91 -11.07 -4.53 -3.19
#